data_10251a365ca1c9a35621b6abf7681ee7
#
_entry.id   10251a365ca1c9a35621b6abf7681ee7
#
_cell.length_a   1.000
_cell.length_b   1.000
_cell.length_c   1.000
_cell.angle_alpha   90.00
_cell.angle_beta   90.00
_cell.angle_gamma   90.00
#
_symmetry.space_group_name_H-M   'P 1'
#
loop_
_entity.id
_entity.type
_entity.pdbx_description
1 polymer ?
#
loop_
_entity_poly.entity_id
_entity_poly.type
_entity_poly.pdbx_seq_one_letter_code
_entity_poly.pdbx_strand_id
1 'polypeptide(L)'
;MDALVLKKPRGLTKGFFASLSIVLILLGAVGSILESVLLNDDSSPDFLALGAIALLLRALSLASLPIILFLLSEELDRIKNKGRAAALIFILALVAEIPYNLIVGEKIVYTATRSPALAFFLCYIIACLWEREKRLKVPLNIAVALSALWWSAILSIDEGIPCILIFTVCFWLRKKGTLGLFCTSVVLSAVALADPMYTLALPVPALLHFYKE
;
A
#
# COMPACT_ATOMS: atom_id res chain seq x y z
N MET A 1 -14.58 27.40 39.14
CA MET A 1 -13.37 27.00 38.36
C MET A 1 -13.81 25.91 37.41
N ASP A 2 -14.32 26.32 36.24
CA ASP A 2 -14.81 25.38 35.21
C ASP A 2 -13.61 24.72 34.56
N ALA A 3 -13.52 23.43 34.75
CA ALA A 3 -12.53 22.60 34.04
C ALA A 3 -12.76 22.77 32.55
N LEU A 4 -11.85 23.41 31.87
CA LEU A 4 -11.73 23.41 30.41
C LEU A 4 -11.72 21.97 29.93
N VAL A 5 -12.89 21.46 29.58
CA VAL A 5 -13.04 20.20 28.84
C VAL A 5 -12.41 20.45 27.48
N LEU A 6 -11.12 20.18 27.38
CA LEU A 6 -10.42 20.15 26.09
C LEU A 6 -11.16 19.17 25.20
N LYS A 7 -11.95 19.71 24.29
CA LYS A 7 -12.66 18.96 23.25
C LYS A 7 -11.60 18.16 22.49
N LYS A 8 -11.58 16.83 22.73
CA LYS A 8 -10.67 15.91 22.03
C LYS A 8 -10.73 16.21 20.53
N PRO A 9 -9.61 16.44 19.84
CA PRO A 9 -9.64 16.80 18.43
C PRO A 9 -10.44 15.77 17.65
N ARG A 10 -11.27 16.21 16.71
CA ARG A 10 -12.04 15.33 15.81
C ARG A 10 -11.04 14.50 15.00
N GLY A 11 -10.86 13.22 15.36
CA GLY A 11 -10.00 12.30 14.61
C GLY A 11 -10.60 11.98 13.24
N LEU A 12 -9.74 11.67 12.28
CA LEU A 12 -10.14 11.25 10.94
C LEU A 12 -10.70 9.82 10.99
N THR A 13 -11.80 9.58 10.29
CA THR A 13 -12.50 8.29 10.31
C THR A 13 -11.88 7.30 9.31
N LYS A 14 -12.14 6.00 9.51
CA LYS A 14 -11.79 4.95 8.55
C LYS A 14 -12.30 5.25 7.14
N GLY A 15 -13.55 5.73 7.02
CA GLY A 15 -14.14 6.09 5.73
C GLY A 15 -13.36 7.18 5.01
N PHE A 16 -12.84 8.17 5.73
CA PHE A 16 -11.98 9.20 5.16
C PHE A 16 -10.71 8.60 4.54
N PHE A 17 -9.99 7.75 5.28
CA PHE A 17 -8.76 7.12 4.80
C PHE A 17 -9.01 6.17 3.62
N ALA A 18 -10.10 5.41 3.66
CA ALA A 18 -10.50 4.56 2.54
C ALA A 18 -10.80 5.39 1.28
N SER A 19 -11.57 6.48 1.40
CA SER A 19 -11.86 7.37 0.29
C SER A 19 -10.61 8.07 -0.24
N LEU A 20 -9.74 8.52 0.65
CA LEU A 20 -8.45 9.13 0.29
C LEU A 20 -7.59 8.15 -0.52
N SER A 21 -7.50 6.89 -0.09
CA SER A 21 -6.74 5.86 -0.81
C SER A 21 -7.30 5.62 -2.21
N ILE A 22 -8.62 5.57 -2.36
CA ILE A 22 -9.26 5.40 -3.68
C ILE A 22 -8.91 6.58 -4.60
N VAL A 23 -9.01 7.81 -4.10
CA VAL A 23 -8.66 9.01 -4.88
C VAL A 23 -7.20 8.97 -5.31
N LEU A 24 -6.28 8.62 -4.40
CA LEU A 24 -4.86 8.52 -4.71
C LEU A 24 -4.58 7.45 -5.77
N ILE A 25 -5.22 6.28 -5.70
CA ILE A 25 -5.09 5.22 -6.72
C ILE A 25 -5.60 5.71 -8.08
N LEU A 26 -6.75 6.39 -8.12
CA LEU A 26 -7.28 6.94 -9.37
C LEU A 26 -6.35 7.99 -9.97
N LEU A 27 -5.75 8.86 -9.15
CA LEU A 27 -4.74 9.82 -9.62
C LEU A 27 -3.52 9.10 -10.21
N GLY A 28 -3.07 8.01 -9.60
CA GLY A 28 -1.98 7.18 -10.14
C GLY A 28 -2.32 6.54 -11.49
N ALA A 29 -3.54 6.04 -11.63
CA ALA A 29 -4.01 5.49 -12.91
C ALA A 29 -4.01 6.56 -14.02
N VAL A 30 -4.47 7.78 -13.71
CA VAL A 30 -4.41 8.92 -14.64
C VAL A 30 -2.95 9.24 -14.99
N GLY A 31 -2.05 9.26 -13.99
CA GLY A 31 -0.60 9.48 -14.22
C GLY A 31 0.01 8.43 -15.15
N SER A 32 -0.31 7.16 -14.95
CA SER A 32 0.21 6.07 -15.79
C SER A 32 -0.33 6.12 -17.23
N ILE A 33 -1.61 6.48 -17.41
CA ILE A 33 -2.19 6.68 -18.74
C ILE A 33 -1.51 7.88 -19.44
N LEU A 34 -1.31 8.99 -18.71
CA LEU A 34 -0.66 10.17 -19.26
C LEU A 34 0.78 9.85 -19.70
N GLU A 35 1.52 9.08 -18.89
CA GLU A 35 2.87 8.62 -19.23
C GLU A 35 2.87 7.75 -20.50
N SER A 36 1.94 6.80 -20.63
CA SER A 36 1.84 5.94 -21.82
C SER A 36 1.52 6.73 -23.09
N VAL A 37 0.66 7.75 -23.00
CA VAL A 37 0.34 8.64 -24.14
C VAL A 37 1.57 9.47 -24.54
N LEU A 38 2.32 10.00 -23.57
CA LEU A 38 3.52 10.79 -23.82
C LEU A 38 4.63 9.97 -24.46
N LEU A 39 4.82 8.71 -24.07
CA LEU A 39 5.82 7.83 -24.67
C LEU A 39 5.56 7.54 -26.15
N ASN A 40 4.32 7.72 -26.61
CA ASN A 40 3.92 7.54 -28.00
C ASN A 40 3.99 8.83 -28.83
N ASP A 41 4.18 10.02 -28.21
CA ASP A 41 4.22 11.32 -28.90
C ASP A 41 5.30 12.24 -28.30
N ASP A 42 6.55 11.98 -28.67
CA ASP A 42 7.74 12.76 -28.22
C ASP A 42 7.79 14.20 -28.81
N SER A 43 6.90 14.52 -29.76
CA SER A 43 6.95 15.77 -30.52
C SER A 43 6.20 16.94 -29.87
N SER A 44 5.52 16.74 -28.76
CA SER A 44 4.74 17.80 -28.12
C SER A 44 5.62 18.82 -27.40
N PRO A 45 5.38 20.13 -27.57
CA PRO A 45 6.18 21.18 -26.91
C PRO A 45 6.06 21.13 -25.38
N ASP A 46 4.98 20.52 -24.86
CA ASP A 46 4.69 20.42 -23.43
C ASP A 46 5.12 19.07 -22.82
N PHE A 47 5.89 18.26 -23.57
CA PHE A 47 6.32 16.91 -23.17
C PHE A 47 6.92 16.87 -21.75
N LEU A 48 7.83 17.80 -21.43
CA LEU A 48 8.48 17.86 -20.11
C LEU A 48 7.50 18.20 -18.99
N ALA A 49 6.58 19.14 -19.23
CA ALA A 49 5.60 19.56 -18.23
C ALA A 49 4.58 18.45 -17.96
N LEU A 50 4.07 17.81 -18.99
CA LEU A 50 3.13 16.69 -18.87
C LEU A 50 3.80 15.47 -18.24
N GLY A 51 5.05 15.17 -18.58
CA GLY A 51 5.84 14.11 -17.97
C GLY A 51 6.05 14.33 -16.46
N ALA A 52 6.38 15.56 -16.06
CA ALA A 52 6.50 15.91 -14.65
C ALA A 52 5.16 15.73 -13.88
N ILE A 53 4.03 16.11 -14.49
CA ILE A 53 2.70 15.91 -13.93
C ILE A 53 2.38 14.41 -13.80
N ALA A 54 2.67 13.60 -14.81
CA ALA A 54 2.46 12.16 -14.80
C ALA A 54 3.23 11.50 -13.64
N LEU A 55 4.52 11.82 -13.50
CA LEU A 55 5.36 11.33 -12.41
C LEU A 55 4.86 11.78 -11.03
N LEU A 56 4.42 13.03 -10.90
CA LEU A 56 3.84 13.54 -9.65
C LEU A 56 2.58 12.76 -9.27
N LEU A 57 1.67 12.51 -10.20
CA LEU A 57 0.44 11.76 -9.97
C LEU A 57 0.75 10.31 -9.56
N ARG A 58 1.73 9.66 -10.19
CA ARG A 58 2.20 8.33 -9.79
C ARG A 58 2.80 8.35 -8.39
N ALA A 59 3.69 9.27 -8.08
CA ALA A 59 4.28 9.39 -6.76
C ALA A 59 3.23 9.65 -5.65
N LEU A 60 2.20 10.46 -5.94
CA LEU A 60 1.07 10.66 -5.04
C LEU A 60 0.29 9.37 -4.80
N SER A 61 0.13 8.52 -5.83
CA SER A 61 -0.60 7.25 -5.66
C SER A 61 0.12 6.29 -4.72
N LEU A 62 1.44 6.32 -4.64
CA LEU A 62 2.21 5.47 -3.72
C LEU A 62 1.92 5.80 -2.25
N ALA A 63 1.46 7.02 -1.94
CA ALA A 63 0.98 7.36 -0.60
C ALA A 63 -0.28 6.57 -0.19
N SER A 64 -1.03 5.98 -1.12
CA SER A 64 -2.15 5.10 -0.82
C SER A 64 -1.72 3.78 -0.18
N LEU A 65 -0.53 3.27 -0.52
CA LEU A 65 -0.04 1.96 -0.07
C LEU A 65 0.04 1.86 1.47
N PRO A 66 0.75 2.74 2.19
CA PRO A 66 0.81 2.67 3.64
C PRO A 66 -0.57 2.86 4.30
N ILE A 67 -1.48 3.66 3.70
CA ILE A 67 -2.84 3.83 4.21
C ILE A 67 -3.62 2.52 4.10
N ILE A 68 -3.62 1.87 2.94
CA ILE A 68 -4.35 0.61 2.71
C ILE A 68 -3.78 -0.50 3.60
N LEU A 69 -2.45 -0.61 3.70
CA LEU A 69 -1.80 -1.63 4.51
C LEU A 69 -2.07 -1.44 6.00
N PHE A 70 -2.11 -0.19 6.46
CA PHE A 70 -2.53 0.13 7.83
C PHE A 70 -3.99 -0.28 8.05
N LEU A 71 -4.92 0.13 7.20
CA LEU A 71 -6.34 -0.24 7.29
C LEU A 71 -6.52 -1.75 7.24
N LEU A 72 -5.79 -2.45 6.36
CA LEU A 72 -5.82 -3.91 6.28
C LEU A 72 -5.37 -4.54 7.61
N SER A 73 -4.30 -4.03 8.22
CA SER A 73 -3.81 -4.54 9.49
C SER A 73 -4.81 -4.37 10.64
N GLU A 74 -5.55 -3.26 10.66
CA GLU A 74 -6.58 -2.97 11.68
C GLU A 74 -7.85 -3.83 11.50
N GLU A 75 -8.26 -4.06 10.24
CA GLU A 75 -9.50 -4.81 9.95
C GLU A 75 -9.38 -6.32 10.15
N LEU A 76 -8.18 -6.86 10.18
CA LEU A 76 -7.95 -8.31 10.30
C LEU A 76 -8.65 -8.93 11.52
N ASP A 77 -8.64 -8.24 12.67
CA ASP A 77 -9.27 -8.73 13.90
C ASP A 77 -10.82 -8.79 13.78
N ARG A 78 -11.41 -8.01 12.86
CA ARG A 78 -12.87 -7.92 12.63
C ARG A 78 -13.39 -8.96 11.63
N ILE A 79 -12.50 -9.55 10.83
CA ILE A 79 -12.86 -10.51 9.79
C ILE A 79 -13.19 -11.88 10.42
N LYS A 80 -14.47 -12.25 10.39
CA LYS A 80 -14.94 -13.52 10.96
C LYS A 80 -14.54 -14.72 10.10
N ASN A 81 -14.67 -14.62 8.78
CA ASN A 81 -14.35 -15.71 7.84
C ASN A 81 -13.14 -15.36 7.00
N LYS A 82 -11.96 -15.70 7.52
CA LYS A 82 -10.66 -15.39 6.88
C LYS A 82 -10.48 -16.08 5.52
N GLY A 83 -10.98 -17.29 5.36
CA GLY A 83 -10.89 -18.02 4.10
C GLY A 83 -11.70 -17.35 2.99
N ARG A 84 -12.93 -16.91 3.28
CA ARG A 84 -13.77 -16.17 2.32
C ARG A 84 -13.14 -14.82 1.96
N ALA A 85 -12.58 -14.12 2.94
CA ALA A 85 -11.90 -12.86 2.70
C ALA A 85 -10.64 -13.07 1.84
N ALA A 86 -9.84 -14.12 2.10
CA ALA A 86 -8.69 -14.47 1.27
C ALA A 86 -9.10 -14.72 -0.19
N ALA A 87 -10.17 -15.50 -0.41
CA ALA A 87 -10.68 -15.77 -1.74
C ALA A 87 -11.13 -14.49 -2.46
N LEU A 88 -11.84 -13.59 -1.76
CA LEU A 88 -12.27 -12.31 -2.33
C LEU A 88 -11.09 -11.41 -2.69
N ILE A 89 -10.09 -11.27 -1.81
CA ILE A 89 -8.89 -10.45 -2.07
C ILE A 89 -8.12 -11.04 -3.24
N PHE A 90 -8.01 -12.37 -3.33
CA PHE A 90 -7.35 -13.04 -4.46
C PHE A 90 -8.08 -12.80 -5.78
N ILE A 91 -9.41 -12.95 -5.81
CA ILE A 91 -10.22 -12.67 -7.00
C ILE A 91 -10.07 -11.20 -7.42
N LEU A 92 -10.12 -10.26 -6.47
CA LEU A 92 -9.90 -8.84 -6.74
C LEU A 92 -8.50 -8.58 -7.29
N ALA A 93 -7.47 -9.25 -6.76
CA ALA A 93 -6.11 -9.13 -7.27
C ALA A 93 -6.00 -9.64 -8.71
N LEU A 94 -6.66 -10.77 -9.05
CA LEU A 94 -6.69 -11.28 -10.43
C LEU A 94 -7.46 -10.35 -11.38
N VAL A 95 -8.58 -9.77 -10.92
CA VAL A 95 -9.33 -8.80 -11.72
C VAL A 95 -8.51 -7.53 -11.95
N ALA A 96 -7.75 -7.08 -10.96
CA ALA A 96 -6.87 -5.91 -11.06
C ALA A 96 -5.69 -6.11 -12.03
N GLU A 97 -5.29 -7.37 -12.31
CA GLU A 97 -4.26 -7.66 -13.32
C GLU A 97 -4.66 -7.20 -14.72
N ILE A 98 -5.94 -7.25 -15.07
CA ILE A 98 -6.40 -6.90 -16.42
C ILE A 98 -6.13 -5.42 -16.73
N PRO A 99 -6.66 -4.44 -15.97
CA PRO A 99 -6.38 -3.03 -16.21
C PRO A 99 -4.90 -2.69 -16.04
N TYR A 100 -4.21 -3.32 -15.07
CA TYR A 100 -2.78 -3.12 -14.87
C TYR A 100 -1.97 -3.52 -16.12
N ASN A 101 -2.21 -4.73 -16.65
CA ASN A 101 -1.53 -5.23 -17.82
C ASN A 101 -1.79 -4.36 -19.07
N LEU A 102 -3.02 -3.85 -19.23
CA LEU A 102 -3.38 -2.95 -20.33
C LEU A 102 -2.65 -1.61 -20.24
N ILE A 103 -2.45 -1.07 -19.03
CA ILE A 103 -1.75 0.21 -18.83
C ILE A 103 -0.24 0.04 -18.98
N VAL A 104 0.36 -1.01 -18.40
CA VAL A 104 1.82 -1.17 -18.32
C VAL A 104 2.38 -1.90 -19.54
N GLY A 105 1.66 -2.88 -20.06
CA GLY A 105 2.14 -3.80 -21.11
C GLY A 105 1.39 -3.69 -22.43
N GLU A 106 0.36 -2.84 -22.53
CA GLU A 106 -0.52 -2.70 -23.70
C GLU A 106 -1.14 -4.03 -24.18
N LYS A 107 -1.20 -5.03 -23.28
CA LYS A 107 -1.69 -6.38 -23.56
C LYS A 107 -2.56 -6.86 -22.39
N ILE A 108 -3.56 -7.70 -22.70
CA ILE A 108 -4.42 -8.31 -21.67
C ILE A 108 -3.60 -9.19 -20.71
N VAL A 109 -2.58 -9.87 -21.21
CA VAL A 109 -1.65 -10.68 -20.41
C VAL A 109 -0.25 -10.16 -20.60
N TYR A 110 0.33 -9.59 -19.54
CA TYR A 110 1.69 -9.12 -19.49
C TYR A 110 2.42 -9.89 -18.38
N THR A 111 3.58 -10.47 -18.71
CA THR A 111 4.26 -11.43 -17.82
C THR A 111 5.47 -10.85 -17.13
N ALA A 112 5.96 -9.66 -17.53
CA ALA A 112 7.18 -9.10 -16.97
C ALA A 112 6.97 -8.54 -15.56
N THR A 113 5.82 -7.93 -15.29
CA THR A 113 5.45 -7.42 -13.97
C THR A 113 4.01 -7.79 -13.63
N ARG A 114 3.69 -7.80 -12.32
CA ARG A 114 2.37 -8.11 -11.80
C ARG A 114 1.84 -6.92 -11.00
N SER A 115 0.51 -6.80 -10.96
CA SER A 115 -0.17 -5.75 -10.22
C SER A 115 0.20 -5.73 -8.72
N PRO A 116 0.34 -4.55 -8.10
CA PRO A 116 0.49 -4.40 -6.65
C PRO A 116 -0.64 -5.05 -5.84
N ALA A 117 -1.80 -5.29 -6.45
CA ALA A 117 -2.92 -5.96 -5.80
C ALA A 117 -2.57 -7.39 -5.30
N LEU A 118 -1.67 -8.09 -5.99
CA LEU A 118 -1.14 -9.38 -5.54
C LEU A 118 -0.30 -9.23 -4.25
N ALA A 119 0.40 -8.11 -4.07
CA ALA A 119 1.12 -7.86 -2.82
C ALA A 119 0.16 -7.74 -1.63
N PHE A 120 -1.00 -7.11 -1.80
CA PHE A 120 -2.02 -7.04 -0.73
C PHE A 120 -2.56 -8.42 -0.38
N PHE A 121 -2.74 -9.30 -1.36
CA PHE A 121 -3.10 -10.69 -1.10
C PHE A 121 -2.02 -11.41 -0.29
N LEU A 122 -0.74 -11.29 -0.65
CA LEU A 122 0.37 -11.85 0.12
C LEU A 122 0.40 -11.31 1.54
N CYS A 123 0.26 -10.00 1.74
CA CYS A 123 0.17 -9.37 3.06
C CYS A 123 -0.98 -9.96 3.89
N TYR A 124 -2.15 -10.19 3.28
CA TYR A 124 -3.28 -10.80 3.95
C TYR A 124 -2.99 -12.25 4.39
N ILE A 125 -2.35 -13.05 3.53
CA ILE A 125 -1.95 -14.43 3.87
C ILE A 125 -0.94 -14.46 5.01
N ILE A 126 0.08 -13.58 4.96
CA ILE A 126 1.06 -13.42 6.05
C ILE A 126 0.35 -13.15 7.37
N ALA A 127 -0.58 -12.19 7.38
CA ALA A 127 -1.34 -11.84 8.57
C ALA A 127 -2.18 -13.00 9.11
N CYS A 128 -2.86 -13.74 8.23
CA CYS A 128 -3.63 -14.92 8.62
C CYS A 128 -2.75 -16.01 9.25
N LEU A 129 -1.53 -16.21 8.71
CA LEU A 129 -0.57 -17.16 9.27
C LEU A 129 -0.08 -16.70 10.64
N TRP A 130 0.27 -15.43 10.81
CA TRP A 130 0.72 -14.89 12.09
C TRP A 130 -0.36 -14.87 13.18
N GLU A 131 -1.61 -14.66 12.80
CA GLU A 131 -2.71 -14.72 13.78
C GLU A 131 -3.08 -16.13 14.18
N ARG A 132 -3.02 -17.10 13.24
CA ARG A 132 -3.31 -18.49 13.51
C ARG A 132 -2.32 -19.07 14.54
N GLU A 133 -1.07 -18.68 14.41
CA GLU A 133 0.06 -19.24 15.15
C GLU A 133 0.57 -18.27 16.21
N LYS A 134 -0.34 -17.78 17.09
CA LYS A 134 0.02 -16.92 18.23
C LYS A 134 1.13 -17.48 19.13
N ARG A 135 1.43 -18.79 19.00
CA ARG A 135 2.50 -19.50 19.72
C ARG A 135 3.80 -19.65 18.90
N LEU A 136 3.81 -19.23 17.62
CA LEU A 136 5.01 -19.33 16.82
C LEU A 136 6.08 -18.40 17.36
N LYS A 137 7.27 -18.99 17.54
CA LYS A 137 8.45 -18.24 17.94
C LYS A 137 8.77 -17.20 16.87
N VAL A 138 9.31 -16.07 17.29
CA VAL A 138 9.74 -14.96 16.42
C VAL A 138 10.43 -15.41 15.11
N PRO A 139 11.34 -16.43 15.10
CA PRO A 139 12.01 -16.87 13.88
C PRO A 139 11.09 -17.39 12.78
N LEU A 140 9.96 -18.02 13.13
CA LEU A 140 9.03 -18.50 12.10
C LEU A 140 8.22 -17.36 11.47
N ASN A 141 7.86 -16.34 12.24
CA ASN A 141 7.23 -15.13 11.72
C ASN A 141 8.14 -14.38 10.74
N ILE A 142 9.45 -14.31 11.05
CA ILE A 142 10.46 -13.75 10.14
C ILE A 142 10.56 -14.61 8.88
N ALA A 143 10.60 -15.95 9.00
CA ALA A 143 10.66 -16.83 7.86
C ALA A 143 9.45 -16.67 6.92
N VAL A 144 8.23 -16.49 7.47
CA VAL A 144 7.03 -16.21 6.67
C VAL A 144 7.17 -14.89 5.91
N ALA A 145 7.65 -13.82 6.55
CA ALA A 145 7.86 -12.54 5.88
C ALA A 145 8.93 -12.64 4.78
N LEU A 146 10.06 -13.31 5.05
CA LEU A 146 11.11 -13.53 4.08
C LEU A 146 10.63 -14.37 2.89
N SER A 147 9.81 -15.40 3.13
CA SER A 147 9.19 -16.19 2.06
C SER A 147 8.28 -15.35 1.18
N ALA A 148 7.51 -14.44 1.76
CA ALA A 148 6.65 -13.54 0.99
C ALA A 148 7.46 -12.54 0.16
N LEU A 149 8.54 -11.98 0.72
CA LEU A 149 9.48 -11.12 -0.03
C LEU A 149 10.10 -11.88 -1.20
N TRP A 150 10.50 -13.13 -0.98
CA TRP A 150 11.03 -14.00 -2.02
C TRP A 150 10.01 -14.27 -3.14
N TRP A 151 8.77 -14.63 -2.78
CA TRP A 151 7.69 -14.82 -3.75
C TRP A 151 7.35 -13.54 -4.50
N SER A 152 7.33 -12.40 -3.82
CA SER A 152 7.11 -11.10 -4.46
C SER A 152 8.17 -10.80 -5.52
N ALA A 153 9.44 -11.10 -5.23
CA ALA A 153 10.55 -10.93 -6.18
C ALA A 153 10.44 -11.90 -7.37
N ILE A 154 10.17 -13.20 -7.12
CA ILE A 154 10.03 -14.20 -8.20
C ILE A 154 8.86 -13.88 -9.12
N LEU A 155 7.72 -13.47 -8.56
CA LEU A 155 6.54 -13.12 -9.33
C LEU A 155 6.63 -11.73 -9.98
N SER A 156 7.73 -11.01 -9.73
CA SER A 156 7.93 -9.64 -10.23
C SER A 156 6.73 -8.73 -9.93
N ILE A 157 6.22 -8.81 -8.68
CA ILE A 157 5.09 -8.00 -8.24
C ILE A 157 5.56 -6.56 -8.11
N ASP A 158 4.92 -5.65 -8.85
CA ASP A 158 5.17 -4.23 -8.76
C ASP A 158 4.86 -3.74 -7.33
N GLU A 159 5.75 -2.93 -6.76
CA GLU A 159 5.65 -2.44 -5.38
C GLU A 159 5.52 -3.55 -4.30
N GLY A 160 5.79 -4.81 -4.64
CA GLY A 160 5.55 -5.93 -3.75
C GLY A 160 6.47 -5.94 -2.53
N ILE A 161 7.75 -5.65 -2.70
CA ILE A 161 8.73 -5.58 -1.59
C ILE A 161 8.38 -4.45 -0.62
N PRO A 162 8.19 -3.18 -1.07
CA PRO A 162 7.71 -2.10 -0.22
C PRO A 162 6.42 -2.43 0.55
N CYS A 163 5.43 -2.99 -0.14
CA CYS A 163 4.16 -3.38 0.48
C CYS A 163 4.36 -4.35 1.65
N ILE A 164 5.15 -5.42 1.46
CA ILE A 164 5.37 -6.44 2.49
C ILE A 164 6.15 -5.86 3.67
N LEU A 165 7.16 -5.02 3.44
CA LEU A 165 7.94 -4.38 4.50
C LEU A 165 7.07 -3.44 5.33
N ILE A 166 6.33 -2.54 4.70
CA ILE A 166 5.43 -1.59 5.36
C ILE A 166 4.35 -2.36 6.14
N PHE A 167 3.73 -3.36 5.52
CA PHE A 167 2.70 -4.17 6.16
C PHE A 167 3.22 -4.90 7.40
N THR A 168 4.40 -5.51 7.31
CA THR A 168 5.02 -6.23 8.43
C THR A 168 5.16 -5.34 9.65
N VAL A 169 5.63 -4.10 9.47
CA VAL A 169 5.79 -3.13 10.55
C VAL A 169 4.43 -2.65 11.07
N CYS A 170 3.50 -2.30 10.18
CA CYS A 170 2.14 -1.90 10.57
C CYS A 170 1.46 -3.00 11.40
N PHE A 171 1.54 -4.25 10.96
CA PHE A 171 0.91 -5.37 11.62
C PHE A 171 1.52 -5.68 13.01
N TRP A 172 2.84 -5.73 13.11
CA TRP A 172 3.50 -6.06 14.38
C TRP A 172 3.36 -4.97 15.43
N LEU A 173 3.27 -3.73 14.98
CA LEU A 173 3.25 -2.57 15.87
C LEU A 173 1.88 -1.90 15.97
N ARG A 174 0.83 -2.47 15.34
CA ARG A 174 -0.54 -1.91 15.34
C ARG A 174 -1.06 -1.58 16.74
N LYS A 175 -0.69 -2.38 17.75
CA LYS A 175 -1.10 -2.17 19.14
C LYS A 175 -0.20 -1.22 19.93
N LYS A 176 0.88 -0.71 19.32
CA LYS A 176 1.87 0.13 19.98
C LYS A 176 1.73 1.63 19.66
N GLY A 177 0.63 2.02 19.02
CA GLY A 177 0.29 3.42 18.76
C GLY A 177 1.42 4.21 18.07
N THR A 178 1.91 5.27 18.73
CA THR A 178 2.95 6.17 18.19
C THR A 178 4.25 5.46 17.80
N LEU A 179 4.67 4.42 18.53
CA LEU A 179 5.86 3.65 18.19
C LEU A 179 5.69 2.92 16.85
N GLY A 180 4.49 2.37 16.59
CA GLY A 180 4.17 1.74 15.31
C GLY A 180 4.30 2.71 14.15
N LEU A 181 3.72 3.89 14.28
CA LEU A 181 3.80 4.94 13.26
C LEU A 181 5.23 5.43 13.04
N PHE A 182 6.02 5.60 14.11
CA PHE A 182 7.43 5.96 13.99
C PHE A 182 8.23 4.91 13.21
N CYS A 183 8.09 3.62 13.55
CA CYS A 183 8.77 2.56 12.82
C CYS A 183 8.31 2.47 11.36
N THR A 184 7.02 2.71 11.09
CA THR A 184 6.50 2.80 9.70
C THR A 184 7.15 3.97 8.95
N SER A 185 7.36 5.12 9.59
CA SER A 185 8.07 6.25 9.00
C SER A 185 9.54 5.90 8.67
N VAL A 186 10.22 5.16 9.55
CA VAL A 186 11.60 4.71 9.30
C VAL A 186 11.66 3.77 8.10
N VAL A 187 10.74 2.80 8.00
CA VAL A 187 10.67 1.88 6.84
C VAL A 187 10.36 2.64 5.56
N LEU A 188 9.39 3.56 5.58
CA LEU A 188 9.07 4.40 4.41
C LEU A 188 10.26 5.27 3.99
N SER A 189 11.03 5.80 4.95
CA SER A 189 12.26 6.55 4.65
C SER A 189 13.30 5.68 3.96
N ALA A 190 13.48 4.43 4.42
CA ALA A 190 14.38 3.48 3.77
C ALA A 190 13.92 3.12 2.36
N VAL A 191 12.61 2.93 2.15
CA VAL A 191 12.03 2.69 0.83
C VAL A 191 12.21 3.91 -0.08
N ALA A 192 11.97 5.13 0.43
CA ALA A 192 12.15 6.37 -0.33
C ALA A 192 13.61 6.65 -0.72
N LEU A 193 14.58 6.11 0.04
CA LEU A 193 16.00 6.16 -0.36
C LEU A 193 16.30 5.22 -1.53
N ALA A 194 15.60 4.09 -1.62
CA ALA A 194 15.73 3.15 -2.73
C ALA A 194 14.93 3.59 -3.97
N ASP A 195 13.73 4.13 -3.75
CA ASP A 195 12.87 4.69 -4.80
C ASP A 195 12.34 6.07 -4.37
N PRO A 196 12.85 7.16 -4.99
CA PRO A 196 12.47 8.54 -4.67
C PRO A 196 10.98 8.84 -4.83
N MET A 197 10.24 8.05 -5.61
CA MET A 197 8.80 8.18 -5.78
C MET A 197 8.03 8.06 -4.46
N TYR A 198 8.56 7.30 -3.50
CA TYR A 198 7.97 7.15 -2.15
C TYR A 198 8.12 8.38 -1.25
N THR A 199 8.85 9.41 -1.66
CA THR A 199 9.04 10.64 -0.87
C THR A 199 7.70 11.27 -0.49
N LEU A 200 6.71 11.24 -1.38
CA LEU A 200 5.37 11.77 -1.12
C LEU A 200 4.54 10.89 -0.17
N ALA A 201 4.96 9.66 0.11
CA ALA A 201 4.33 8.80 1.11
C ALA A 201 4.84 9.06 2.55
N LEU A 202 5.97 9.76 2.73
CA LEU A 202 6.57 10.02 4.04
C LEU A 202 5.65 10.72 5.04
N PRO A 203 4.77 11.68 4.68
CA PRO A 203 3.85 12.31 5.63
C PRO A 203 2.69 11.41 6.08
N VAL A 204 2.45 10.26 5.40
CA VAL A 204 1.30 9.38 5.68
C VAL A 204 1.27 8.87 7.13
N PRO A 205 2.36 8.39 7.75
CA PRO A 205 2.31 7.97 9.16
C PRO A 205 1.92 9.10 10.11
N ALA A 206 2.33 10.34 9.84
CA ALA A 206 1.88 11.50 10.61
C ALA A 206 0.37 11.74 10.44
N LEU A 207 -0.16 11.55 9.23
CA LEU A 207 -1.59 11.64 8.95
C LEU A 207 -2.36 10.52 9.67
N LEU A 208 -1.84 9.30 9.68
CA LEU A 208 -2.41 8.15 10.38
C LEU A 208 -2.44 8.33 11.91
N HIS A 209 -1.60 9.20 12.48
CA HIS A 209 -1.67 9.55 13.90
C HIS A 209 -3.02 10.14 14.31
N PHE A 210 -3.72 10.78 13.38
CA PHE A 210 -5.06 11.34 13.60
C PHE A 210 -6.19 10.33 13.35
N TYR A 211 -5.86 9.08 13.01
CA TYR A 211 -6.86 8.02 12.83
C TYR A 211 -7.62 7.75 14.14
N LYS A 212 -8.93 7.62 14.02
CA LYS A 212 -9.83 7.19 15.09
C LYS A 212 -10.66 6.01 14.61
N GLU A 213 -10.70 4.98 15.43
CA GLU A 213 -11.63 3.86 15.28
C GLU A 213 -13.10 4.30 15.38
#